data_90dc08c7e4fe8e4b877dfc6a1433f574
#
_entry.id   90dc08c7e4fe8e4b877dfc6a1433f574
#
_cell.length_a   1.000
_cell.length_b   1.000
_cell.length_c   1.000
_cell.angle_alpha   90.00
_cell.angle_beta   90.00
_cell.angle_gamma   90.00
#
_symmetry.space_group_name_H-M   'P 1'
#
loop_
_entity.id
_entity.type
_entity.pdbx_description
1 polymer ?
#
loop_
_entity_poly.entity_id
_entity_poly.type
_entity_poly.pdbx_seq_one_letter_code
_entity_poly.pdbx_strand_id
1 'polypeptide(L)'
;MIKADVIVANKKWKKYISNPTFYIDKKLKRFEKNLALFKKNNLKFCINLSNDLEIKKLNKKYRKKNKITDILSFPFYEKKELKKILKSRKQIYLGDIIINLNKILKQNKKNNFNYTFDKIWVHGFVHLFGYRHRLNKDFEEMQKIENKILNLIN
;
A
#
# COMPACT_ATOMS: atom_id res chain seq x y z
N MET A 1 -7.06 -12.38 -9.26
CA MET A 1 -6.92 -12.50 -7.79
C MET A 1 -5.82 -11.56 -7.32
N ILE A 2 -6.01 -10.90 -6.19
CA ILE A 2 -4.97 -10.06 -5.59
C ILE A 2 -4.67 -10.56 -4.16
N LYS A 3 -3.38 -10.67 -3.81
CA LYS A 3 -2.91 -11.13 -2.50
C LYS A 3 -1.83 -10.21 -1.95
N ALA A 4 -1.85 -9.99 -0.64
CA ALA A 4 -0.79 -9.32 0.08
C ALA A 4 -0.07 -10.29 1.01
N ASP A 5 1.25 -10.32 0.95
CA ASP A 5 2.08 -10.95 1.98
C ASP A 5 2.31 -9.91 3.08
N VAL A 6 1.71 -10.14 4.26
CA VAL A 6 1.79 -9.19 5.38
C VAL A 6 2.83 -9.65 6.39
N ILE A 7 3.89 -8.86 6.54
CA ILE A 7 5.00 -9.08 7.48
C ILE A 7 4.81 -8.13 8.67
N VAL A 8 4.71 -8.69 9.87
CA VAL A 8 4.63 -7.91 11.11
C VAL A 8 6.02 -7.82 11.72
N ALA A 9 6.81 -6.85 11.28
CA ALA A 9 8.18 -6.63 11.76
C ALA A 9 8.20 -6.05 13.21
N ASN A 10 7.12 -5.40 13.63
CA ASN A 10 7.00 -4.89 15.00
C ASN A 10 5.72 -5.43 15.66
N LYS A 11 5.88 -6.21 16.75
CA LYS A 11 4.77 -6.83 17.50
C LYS A 11 3.73 -5.83 18.04
N LYS A 12 4.10 -4.56 18.25
CA LYS A 12 3.17 -3.50 18.71
C LYS A 12 1.95 -3.32 17.78
N TRP A 13 2.08 -3.64 16.49
CA TRP A 13 0.97 -3.61 15.54
C TRP A 13 -0.23 -4.45 15.96
N LYS A 14 0.02 -5.62 16.60
CA LYS A 14 -1.05 -6.53 17.05
C LYS A 14 -1.94 -5.94 18.14
N LYS A 15 -1.51 -4.87 18.83
CA LYS A 15 -2.36 -4.12 19.78
C LYS A 15 -3.47 -3.33 19.08
N TYR A 16 -3.30 -2.99 17.80
CA TYR A 16 -4.22 -2.18 17.01
C TYR A 16 -4.98 -3.00 15.97
N ILE A 17 -4.33 -4.00 15.39
CA ILE A 17 -4.91 -4.96 14.46
C ILE A 17 -4.44 -6.35 14.90
N SER A 18 -5.33 -7.13 15.50
CA SER A 18 -5.00 -8.46 16.06
C SER A 18 -4.48 -9.43 15.00
N ASN A 19 -5.09 -9.45 13.81
CA ASN A 19 -4.68 -10.24 12.67
C ASN A 19 -4.57 -9.38 11.41
N PRO A 20 -3.39 -8.75 11.14
CA PRO A 20 -3.21 -7.88 10.00
C PRO A 20 -3.39 -8.58 8.64
N THR A 21 -2.96 -9.82 8.51
CA THR A 21 -3.14 -10.61 7.28
C THR A 21 -4.62 -10.77 6.94
N PHE A 22 -5.41 -11.25 7.90
CA PHE A 22 -6.86 -11.39 7.71
C PHE A 22 -7.55 -10.05 7.42
N TYR A 23 -7.11 -8.99 8.10
CA TYR A 23 -7.66 -7.65 7.88
C TYR A 23 -7.47 -7.19 6.44
N ILE A 24 -6.25 -7.27 5.91
CA ILE A 24 -5.93 -6.89 4.54
C ILE A 24 -6.64 -7.79 3.53
N ASP A 25 -6.61 -9.11 3.72
CA ASP A 25 -7.29 -10.07 2.83
C ASP A 25 -8.79 -9.78 2.70
N LYS A 26 -9.47 -9.49 3.81
CA LYS A 26 -10.88 -9.12 3.80
C LYS A 26 -11.14 -7.87 2.97
N LYS A 27 -10.29 -6.86 3.07
CA LYS A 27 -10.37 -5.60 2.31
C LYS A 27 -10.09 -5.85 0.81
N LEU A 28 -9.06 -6.63 0.49
CA LEU A 28 -8.71 -6.98 -0.88
C LEU A 28 -9.82 -7.76 -1.59
N LYS A 29 -10.49 -8.69 -0.91
CA LYS A 29 -11.64 -9.43 -1.45
C LYS A 29 -12.82 -8.51 -1.82
N ARG A 30 -13.10 -7.47 -1.03
CA ARG A 30 -14.13 -6.48 -1.37
C ARG A 30 -13.75 -5.69 -2.62
N PHE A 31 -12.51 -5.29 -2.70
CA PHE A 31 -11.95 -4.52 -3.79
C PHE A 31 -11.90 -5.33 -5.11
N GLU A 32 -11.47 -6.59 -5.05
CA GLU A 32 -11.33 -7.47 -6.22
C GLU A 32 -12.64 -7.68 -6.99
N LYS A 33 -13.77 -7.81 -6.27
CA LYS A 33 -15.09 -8.03 -6.87
C LYS A 33 -15.51 -6.90 -7.81
N ASN A 34 -15.04 -5.69 -7.56
CA ASN A 34 -15.51 -4.46 -8.20
C ASN A 34 -14.62 -3.92 -9.32
N LEU A 35 -13.47 -4.55 -9.59
CA LEU A 35 -12.53 -4.07 -10.61
C LEU A 35 -12.17 -5.17 -11.60
N ALA A 36 -12.62 -4.99 -12.85
CA ALA A 36 -12.37 -5.92 -13.96
C ALA A 36 -10.88 -6.18 -14.22
N LEU A 37 -10.00 -5.21 -13.89
CA LEU A 37 -8.54 -5.33 -14.04
C LEU A 37 -7.97 -6.54 -13.29
N PHE A 38 -8.57 -6.94 -12.17
CA PHE A 38 -8.08 -8.04 -11.32
C PHE A 38 -8.64 -9.41 -11.68
N LYS A 39 -9.60 -9.48 -12.61
CA LYS A 39 -10.19 -10.75 -13.02
C LYS A 39 -9.25 -11.60 -13.88
N LYS A 40 -8.31 -10.97 -14.59
CA LYS A 40 -7.42 -11.65 -15.56
C LYS A 40 -6.05 -12.02 -15.00
N ASN A 41 -5.60 -11.37 -13.92
CA ASN A 41 -4.24 -11.48 -13.40
C ASN A 41 -4.23 -11.91 -11.94
N ASN A 42 -3.19 -12.66 -11.54
CA ASN A 42 -2.86 -12.92 -10.15
C ASN A 42 -1.79 -11.91 -9.71
N LEU A 43 -2.21 -10.92 -8.95
CA LEU A 43 -1.35 -9.85 -8.47
C LEU A 43 -0.91 -10.15 -7.05
N LYS A 44 0.38 -9.96 -6.76
CA LYS A 44 0.95 -10.07 -5.42
C LYS A 44 1.71 -8.81 -5.06
N PHE A 45 1.71 -8.46 -3.78
CA PHE A 45 2.55 -7.41 -3.22
C PHE A 45 2.86 -7.71 -1.75
N CYS A 46 3.84 -7.03 -1.17
CA CYS A 46 4.18 -7.18 0.23
C CYS A 46 3.80 -5.92 1.02
N ILE A 47 3.30 -6.10 2.26
CA ILE A 47 3.13 -5.04 3.26
C ILE A 47 3.98 -5.39 4.47
N ASN A 48 4.98 -4.57 4.75
CA ASN A 48 5.79 -4.65 5.97
C ASN A 48 5.28 -3.64 7.01
N LEU A 49 4.78 -4.15 8.13
CA LEU A 49 4.28 -3.37 9.27
C LEU A 49 5.42 -3.10 10.25
N SER A 50 6.00 -1.92 10.15
CA SER A 50 7.29 -1.51 10.68
C SER A 50 7.20 -0.41 11.75
N ASN A 51 8.33 0.20 12.10
CA ASN A 51 8.51 1.27 13.08
C ASN A 51 9.44 2.38 12.55
N ASP A 52 9.65 3.40 13.39
CA ASP A 52 10.50 4.56 13.06
C ASP A 52 11.93 4.16 12.67
N LEU A 53 12.52 3.21 13.38
CA LEU A 53 13.94 2.84 13.22
C LEU A 53 14.17 2.15 11.86
N GLU A 54 13.33 1.16 11.55
CA GLU A 54 13.44 0.38 10.33
C GLU A 54 13.13 1.24 9.10
N ILE A 55 12.04 2.01 9.13
CA ILE A 55 11.65 2.84 7.99
C ILE A 55 12.67 3.95 7.71
N LYS A 56 13.31 4.51 8.75
CA LYS A 56 14.41 5.47 8.59
C LYS A 56 15.62 4.85 7.90
N LYS A 57 16.01 3.63 8.28
CA LYS A 57 17.09 2.88 7.62
C LYS A 57 16.79 2.63 6.14
N LEU A 58 15.60 2.19 5.82
CA LEU A 58 15.17 1.91 4.44
C LEU A 58 15.09 3.21 3.61
N ASN A 59 14.58 4.29 4.18
CA ASN A 59 14.50 5.59 3.53
C ASN A 59 15.91 6.14 3.21
N LYS A 60 16.87 6.00 4.14
CA LYS A 60 18.27 6.36 3.91
C LYS A 60 18.89 5.49 2.82
N LYS A 61 18.70 4.17 2.89
CA LYS A 61 19.32 3.21 1.95
C LYS A 61 18.82 3.42 0.52
N TYR A 62 17.50 3.48 0.32
CA TYR A 62 16.91 3.44 -1.02
C TYR A 62 16.53 4.80 -1.60
N ARG A 63 16.22 5.78 -0.75
CA ARG A 63 15.84 7.14 -1.20
C ARG A 63 16.88 8.22 -0.85
N LYS A 64 17.97 7.84 -0.19
CA LYS A 64 19.03 8.77 0.28
C LYS A 64 18.52 9.85 1.24
N LYS A 65 17.39 9.59 1.92
CA LYS A 65 16.76 10.51 2.87
C LYS A 65 16.89 9.98 4.29
N ASN A 66 17.71 10.61 5.12
CA ASN A 66 17.91 10.21 6.53
C ASN A 66 16.80 10.76 7.43
N LYS A 67 15.54 10.40 7.15
CA LYS A 67 14.38 10.85 7.94
C LYS A 67 13.31 9.76 8.06
N ILE A 68 12.51 9.88 9.13
CA ILE A 68 11.35 9.03 9.39
C ILE A 68 10.19 9.51 8.50
N THR A 69 9.48 8.55 7.88
CA THR A 69 8.26 8.79 7.10
C THR A 69 7.14 7.87 7.60
N ASP A 70 5.93 8.09 7.15
CA ASP A 70 4.76 7.25 7.43
C ASP A 70 4.74 5.99 6.57
N ILE A 71 5.16 6.11 5.31
CA ILE A 71 5.14 5.03 4.33
C ILE A 71 6.31 5.14 3.34
N LEU A 72 6.76 3.99 2.87
CA LEU A 72 7.61 3.83 1.70
C LEU A 72 6.95 2.83 0.75
N SER A 73 6.92 3.15 -0.54
CA SER A 73 6.44 2.25 -1.58
C SER A 73 7.52 2.06 -2.63
N PHE A 74 7.77 0.80 -2.96
CA PHE A 74 8.77 0.37 -3.93
C PHE A 74 8.09 -0.43 -5.05
N PRO A 75 7.57 0.26 -6.10
CA PRO A 75 7.00 -0.44 -7.26
C PRO A 75 8.08 -1.27 -7.95
N PHE A 76 7.73 -2.50 -8.32
CA PHE A 76 8.65 -3.40 -9.02
C PHE A 76 8.80 -3.02 -10.50
N TYR A 77 7.75 -2.44 -11.09
CA TYR A 77 7.71 -2.02 -12.48
C TYR A 77 7.42 -0.52 -12.62
N GLU A 78 7.96 0.10 -13.65
CA GLU A 78 7.50 1.41 -14.09
C GLU A 78 6.10 1.33 -14.75
N LYS A 79 5.32 2.44 -14.72
CA LYS A 79 3.91 2.46 -15.19
C LYS A 79 3.73 1.91 -16.62
N LYS A 80 4.64 2.25 -17.54
CA LYS A 80 4.58 1.79 -18.95
C LYS A 80 4.87 0.29 -19.06
N GLU A 81 5.84 -0.19 -18.30
CA GLU A 81 6.22 -1.59 -18.25
C GLU A 81 5.12 -2.45 -17.65
N LEU A 82 4.55 -2.03 -16.49
CA LEU A 82 3.45 -2.72 -15.85
C LEU A 82 2.24 -2.88 -16.78
N LYS A 83 1.90 -1.84 -17.57
CA LYS A 83 0.82 -1.93 -18.57
C LYS A 83 1.04 -3.03 -19.61
N LYS A 84 2.29 -3.24 -20.03
CA LYS A 84 2.63 -4.33 -20.97
C LYS A 84 2.53 -5.70 -20.29
N ILE A 85 3.07 -5.81 -19.08
CA ILE A 85 3.11 -7.05 -18.30
C ILE A 85 1.70 -7.51 -17.91
N LEU A 86 0.79 -6.60 -17.57
CA LEU A 86 -0.61 -6.89 -17.28
C LEU A 86 -1.36 -7.55 -18.45
N LYS A 87 -0.89 -7.35 -19.69
CA LYS A 87 -1.45 -7.98 -20.88
C LYS A 87 -0.89 -9.37 -21.16
N SER A 88 0.35 -9.65 -20.75
CA SER A 88 1.10 -10.83 -21.16
C SER A 88 1.32 -11.88 -20.05
N ARG A 89 1.27 -11.47 -18.77
CA ARG A 89 1.57 -12.37 -17.64
C ARG A 89 0.36 -12.59 -16.75
N LYS A 90 0.20 -13.85 -16.31
CA LYS A 90 -0.88 -14.22 -15.36
C LYS A 90 -0.50 -13.97 -13.90
N GLN A 91 0.79 -14.03 -13.55
CA GLN A 91 1.30 -13.81 -12.20
C GLN A 91 2.26 -12.62 -12.21
N ILE A 92 1.97 -11.62 -11.38
CA ILE A 92 2.69 -10.34 -11.36
C ILE A 92 2.94 -9.93 -9.90
N TYR A 93 4.19 -9.67 -9.58
CA TYR A 93 4.57 -9.04 -8.32
C TYR A 93 4.62 -7.53 -8.51
N LEU A 94 3.85 -6.79 -7.71
CA LEU A 94 3.71 -5.33 -7.86
C LEU A 94 4.80 -4.55 -7.12
N GLY A 95 5.31 -5.09 -6.01
CA GLY A 95 6.32 -4.42 -5.17
C GLY A 95 6.02 -4.46 -3.68
N ASP A 96 6.70 -3.60 -2.92
CA ASP A 96 6.69 -3.57 -1.46
C ASP A 96 6.15 -2.25 -0.92
N ILE A 97 5.41 -2.34 0.19
CA ILE A 97 4.94 -1.22 0.99
C ILE A 97 5.46 -1.39 2.41
N ILE A 98 6.12 -0.38 2.96
CA ILE A 98 6.56 -0.37 4.36
C ILE A 98 5.80 0.73 5.09
N ILE A 99 5.14 0.39 6.20
CA ILE A 99 4.27 1.30 6.95
C ILE A 99 4.76 1.47 8.38
N ASN A 100 4.80 2.71 8.85
CA ASN A 100 5.28 3.08 10.18
C ASN A 100 4.13 3.28 11.17
N LEU A 101 4.05 2.43 12.19
CA LEU A 101 3.02 2.49 13.23
C LEU A 101 2.98 3.86 13.93
N ASN A 102 4.13 4.37 14.36
CA ASN A 102 4.19 5.59 15.17
C ASN A 102 3.65 6.82 14.43
N LYS A 103 3.84 6.86 13.10
CA LYS A 103 3.29 7.95 12.28
C LYS A 103 1.77 7.84 12.13
N ILE A 104 1.22 6.63 12.02
CA ILE A 104 -0.23 6.42 12.02
C ILE A 104 -0.82 6.89 13.35
N LEU A 105 -0.23 6.50 14.47
CA LEU A 105 -0.71 6.89 15.80
C LEU A 105 -0.70 8.41 16.01
N LYS A 106 0.31 9.11 15.50
CA LYS A 106 0.38 10.58 15.55
C LYS A 106 -0.69 11.26 14.67
N GLN A 107 -1.02 10.67 13.53
CA GLN A 107 -2.05 11.20 12.63
C GLN A 107 -3.48 10.91 13.12
N ASN A 108 -3.64 9.89 13.97
CA ASN A 108 -4.93 9.38 14.42
C ASN A 108 -5.62 10.21 15.52
N LYS A 109 -5.34 11.49 15.65
CA LYS A 109 -5.89 12.35 16.74
C LYS A 109 -7.42 12.47 16.75
N LYS A 110 -8.12 12.21 15.63
CA LYS A 110 -9.58 12.36 15.48
C LYS A 110 -10.27 11.21 14.72
N ASN A 111 -9.54 10.28 14.14
CA ASN A 111 -10.08 9.23 13.28
C ASN A 111 -9.85 7.83 13.89
N ASN A 112 -10.70 6.90 13.51
CA ASN A 112 -10.48 5.49 13.82
C ASN A 112 -9.14 5.02 13.22
N PHE A 113 -8.34 4.28 14.01
CA PHE A 113 -7.05 3.72 13.59
C PHE A 113 -7.16 2.96 12.25
N ASN A 114 -8.18 2.13 12.12
CA ASN A 114 -8.40 1.33 10.90
C ASN A 114 -8.58 2.21 9.66
N TYR A 115 -9.33 3.30 9.76
CA TYR A 115 -9.51 4.22 8.65
C TYR A 115 -8.21 4.93 8.26
N THR A 116 -7.42 5.38 9.25
CA THR A 116 -6.11 5.99 9.00
C THR A 116 -5.15 4.99 8.36
N PHE A 117 -5.14 3.74 8.84
CA PHE A 117 -4.35 2.66 8.26
C PHE A 117 -4.78 2.36 6.82
N ASP A 118 -6.08 2.27 6.56
CA ASP A 118 -6.61 2.04 5.21
C ASP A 118 -6.17 3.13 4.24
N LYS A 119 -6.24 4.39 4.61
CA LYS A 119 -5.75 5.49 3.78
C LYS A 119 -4.27 5.35 3.43
N ILE A 120 -3.45 4.96 4.39
CA ILE A 120 -1.99 4.87 4.21
C ILE A 120 -1.63 3.69 3.31
N TRP A 121 -2.16 2.48 3.58
CA TRP A 121 -1.81 1.34 2.74
C TRP A 121 -2.40 1.45 1.33
N VAL A 122 -3.60 2.01 1.15
CA VAL A 122 -4.20 2.27 -0.16
C VAL A 122 -3.35 3.25 -0.96
N HIS A 123 -2.88 4.34 -0.33
CA HIS A 123 -1.93 5.27 -0.96
C HIS A 123 -0.68 4.57 -1.48
N GLY A 124 -0.04 3.76 -0.63
CA GLY A 124 1.11 2.95 -1.02
C GLY A 124 0.81 1.98 -2.15
N PHE A 125 -0.36 1.33 -2.08
CA PHE A 125 -0.81 0.39 -3.09
C PHE A 125 -1.00 1.05 -4.47
N VAL A 126 -1.58 2.24 -4.53
CA VAL A 126 -1.73 2.98 -5.80
C VAL A 126 -0.37 3.35 -6.39
N HIS A 127 0.62 3.66 -5.56
CA HIS A 127 2.00 3.85 -6.02
C HIS A 127 2.61 2.62 -6.69
N LEU A 128 2.24 1.39 -6.27
CA LEU A 128 2.74 0.16 -6.90
C LEU A 128 2.30 0.01 -8.36
N PHE A 129 1.23 0.69 -8.76
CA PHE A 129 0.80 0.78 -10.16
C PHE A 129 1.51 1.88 -10.96
N GLY A 130 2.54 2.49 -10.37
CA GLY A 130 3.35 3.53 -11.02
C GLY A 130 2.71 4.91 -11.03
N TYR A 131 1.64 5.13 -10.25
CA TYR A 131 1.12 6.48 -10.03
C TYR A 131 2.08 7.26 -9.14
N ARG A 132 2.31 8.52 -9.50
CA ARG A 132 3.18 9.44 -8.77
C ARG A 132 2.47 10.78 -8.67
N HIS A 133 2.72 11.56 -7.63
CA HIS A 133 2.14 12.89 -7.45
C HIS A 133 3.22 13.99 -7.60
N ARG A 134 3.91 14.00 -8.74
CA ARG A 134 4.92 15.04 -9.06
C ARG A 134 4.29 16.34 -9.54
N LEU A 135 3.18 16.25 -10.25
CA LEU A 135 2.42 17.38 -10.80
C LEU A 135 1.01 17.38 -10.21
N ASN A 136 0.35 18.54 -10.18
CA ASN A 136 -1.01 18.68 -9.63
C ASN A 136 -2.01 17.72 -10.30
N LYS A 137 -1.91 17.56 -11.63
CA LYS A 137 -2.77 16.63 -12.40
C LYS A 137 -2.60 15.17 -11.96
N ASP A 138 -1.35 14.75 -11.73
CA ASP A 138 -1.05 13.40 -11.27
C ASP A 138 -1.58 13.16 -9.86
N PHE A 139 -1.53 14.18 -9.01
CA PHE A 139 -2.10 14.16 -7.66
C PHE A 139 -3.61 13.96 -7.68
N GLU A 140 -4.35 14.71 -8.51
CA GLU A 140 -5.79 14.57 -8.65
C GLU A 140 -6.22 13.20 -9.17
N GLU A 141 -5.50 12.67 -10.19
CA GLU A 141 -5.75 11.33 -10.72
C GLU A 141 -5.54 10.26 -9.63
N MET A 142 -4.45 10.36 -8.91
CA MET A 142 -4.13 9.43 -7.83
C MET A 142 -5.16 9.49 -6.72
N GLN A 143 -5.57 10.68 -6.29
CA GLN A 143 -6.58 10.89 -5.25
C GLN A 143 -7.95 10.32 -5.64
N LYS A 144 -8.36 10.46 -6.91
CA LYS A 144 -9.61 9.84 -7.41
C LYS A 144 -9.58 8.33 -7.29
N ILE A 145 -8.44 7.71 -7.62
CA ILE A 145 -8.26 6.24 -7.52
C ILE A 145 -8.26 5.80 -6.06
N GLU A 146 -7.54 6.50 -5.18
CA GLU A 146 -7.53 6.23 -3.74
C GLU A 146 -8.93 6.29 -3.13
N ASN A 147 -9.67 7.35 -3.41
CA ASN A 147 -11.04 7.52 -2.91
C ASN A 147 -11.97 6.42 -3.41
N LYS A 148 -11.85 6.02 -4.68
CA LYS A 148 -12.63 4.90 -5.22
C LYS A 148 -12.32 3.60 -4.49
N ILE A 149 -11.04 3.30 -4.23
CA ILE A 149 -10.64 2.10 -3.48
C ILE A 149 -11.15 2.17 -2.05
N LEU A 150 -10.97 3.30 -1.36
CA LEU A 150 -11.41 3.48 0.03
C LEU A 150 -12.93 3.29 0.17
N ASN A 151 -13.72 3.78 -0.77
CA ASN A 151 -15.18 3.56 -0.79
C ASN A 151 -15.57 2.10 -1.01
N LEU A 152 -14.76 1.32 -1.73
CA LEU A 152 -15.02 -0.10 -1.97
C LEU A 152 -14.66 -0.99 -0.78
N ILE A 153 -13.67 -0.59 0.00
CA ILE A 153 -13.16 -1.41 1.12
C ILE A 153 -13.80 -1.07 2.48
N ASN A 154 -14.41 0.07 2.65
CA ASN A 154 -15.10 0.52 3.86
C ASN A 154 -16.61 0.43 3.71
#